data_c615c081507d459b5ac9b0dce81acdde
#
_entry.id   c615c081507d459b5ac9b0dce81acdde
#
_cell.length_a   1.000
_cell.length_b   1.000
_cell.length_c   1.000
_cell.angle_alpha   90.00
_cell.angle_beta   90.00
_cell.angle_gamma   90.00
#
_symmetry.space_group_name_H-M   'P 1'
#
loop_
_entity.id
_entity.type
_entity.pdbx_description
1 polymer ?
#
loop_
_entity_poly.entity_id
_entity_poly.type
_entity_poly.pdbx_seq_one_letter_code
_entity_poly.pdbx_strand_id
1 'polypeptide(L)'
;MLQIFKHKKLKVLKAIFISYDQAHHEAVVDILTRLSCRGFTSFGEVQGRGSKTGDPHYGSHAWPSIASATLTMVEDDRVDSVLARLRELDESKPLLGLRAFVWNIEASI
;
A
#
# COMPACT_ATOMS: atom_id res chain seq x y z
N MET A 1 -37.75 9.60 -9.32
CA MET A 1 -36.61 10.54 -9.20
C MET A 1 -35.79 10.30 -7.96
N LEU A 2 -36.38 10.40 -6.80
CA LEU A 2 -35.65 10.17 -5.55
C LEU A 2 -35.10 8.75 -5.40
N GLN A 3 -35.77 7.77 -5.99
CA GLN A 3 -35.29 6.40 -5.92
C GLN A 3 -33.97 6.18 -6.62
N ILE A 4 -33.66 6.98 -7.62
CA ILE A 4 -32.38 6.86 -8.31
C ILE A 4 -31.24 7.13 -7.31
N PHE A 5 -31.42 8.14 -6.47
CA PHE A 5 -30.41 8.47 -5.47
C PHE A 5 -30.35 7.45 -4.33
N LYS A 6 -31.51 6.86 -4.00
CA LYS A 6 -31.54 5.84 -2.97
C LYS A 6 -30.72 4.61 -3.32
N HIS A 7 -30.63 4.28 -4.60
CA HIS A 7 -29.91 3.09 -5.04
C HIS A 7 -28.43 3.35 -5.30
N LYS A 8 -28.02 4.61 -5.30
CA LYS A 8 -26.62 4.95 -5.44
C LYS A 8 -25.98 5.01 -4.07
N LYS A 9 -25.24 3.99 -3.76
CA LYS A 9 -24.37 4.04 -2.59
C LYS A 9 -23.18 4.92 -2.92
N LEU A 10 -22.91 5.87 -2.04
CA LEU A 10 -21.66 6.60 -2.11
C LEU A 10 -20.54 5.67 -1.68
N LYS A 11 -19.52 5.57 -2.50
CA LYS A 11 -18.34 4.76 -2.17
C LYS A 11 -17.51 5.50 -1.14
N VAL A 12 -17.14 4.80 -0.08
CA VAL A 12 -16.19 5.32 0.90
C VAL A 12 -14.81 4.92 0.46
N LEU A 13 -13.96 5.91 0.26
CA LEU A 13 -12.59 5.67 -0.16
C LEU A 13 -11.65 5.73 1.02
N LYS A 14 -10.67 4.87 0.98
CA LYS A 14 -9.57 4.84 1.94
C LYS A 14 -8.26 4.97 1.19
N ALA A 15 -7.30 5.63 1.80
CA ALA A 15 -5.95 5.67 1.29
C ALA A 15 -5.14 4.58 1.98
N ILE A 16 -4.33 3.87 1.22
CA ILE A 16 -3.37 2.90 1.76
C ILE A 16 -1.99 3.33 1.32
N PHE A 17 -1.13 3.62 2.28
CA PHE A 17 0.27 3.93 2.03
C PHE A 17 1.10 2.71 2.38
N ILE A 18 1.86 2.20 1.42
CA ILE A 18 2.63 0.98 1.56
C ILE A 18 4.10 1.34 1.41
N SER A 19 4.90 1.01 2.42
CA SER A 19 6.35 1.21 2.40
C SER A 19 7.01 -0.14 2.49
N TYR A 20 8.00 -0.41 1.63
CA TYR A 20 8.56 -1.74 1.51
C TYR A 20 9.93 -1.71 0.86
N ASP A 21 10.67 -2.81 1.00
CA ASP A 21 11.91 -3.00 0.27
C ASP A 21 11.61 -3.12 -1.22
N GLN A 22 12.45 -2.53 -2.05
CA GLN A 22 12.25 -2.50 -3.51
C GLN A 22 12.09 -3.92 -4.09
N ALA A 23 12.67 -4.92 -3.47
CA ALA A 23 12.53 -6.30 -3.92
C ALA A 23 11.07 -6.76 -3.91
N HIS A 24 10.22 -6.13 -3.11
CA HIS A 24 8.79 -6.45 -3.05
C HIS A 24 7.96 -5.68 -4.07
N HIS A 25 8.55 -4.78 -4.85
CA HIS A 25 7.75 -3.86 -5.68
C HIS A 25 6.82 -4.58 -6.65
N GLU A 26 7.33 -5.56 -7.39
CA GLU A 26 6.50 -6.29 -8.35
C GLU A 26 5.38 -7.03 -7.65
N ALA A 27 5.65 -7.63 -6.48
CA ALA A 27 4.64 -8.33 -5.72
C ALA A 27 3.56 -7.39 -5.21
N VAL A 28 3.94 -6.20 -4.74
CA VAL A 28 2.98 -5.20 -4.28
C VAL A 28 2.08 -4.76 -5.43
N VAL A 29 2.65 -4.43 -6.57
CA VAL A 29 1.88 -4.03 -7.76
C VAL A 29 0.94 -5.15 -8.19
N ASP A 30 1.41 -6.39 -8.16
CA ASP A 30 0.60 -7.55 -8.53
C ASP A 30 -0.60 -7.71 -7.58
N ILE A 31 -0.39 -7.55 -6.28
CA ILE A 31 -1.47 -7.60 -5.31
C ILE A 31 -2.54 -6.55 -5.63
N LEU A 32 -2.13 -5.31 -5.86
CA LEU A 32 -3.07 -4.24 -6.16
C LEU A 32 -3.82 -4.51 -7.46
N THR A 33 -3.14 -4.99 -8.47
CA THR A 33 -3.76 -5.29 -9.76
C THR A 33 -4.78 -6.42 -9.64
N ARG A 34 -4.43 -7.49 -8.94
CA ARG A 34 -5.33 -8.64 -8.76
C ARG A 34 -6.57 -8.30 -7.96
N LEU A 35 -6.46 -7.35 -7.05
CA LEU A 35 -7.60 -6.91 -6.24
C LEU A 35 -8.33 -5.72 -6.87
N SER A 36 -8.04 -5.43 -8.13
CA SER A 36 -8.66 -4.33 -8.89
C SER A 36 -8.38 -2.94 -8.33
N CYS A 37 -7.28 -2.80 -7.59
CA CYS A 37 -6.82 -1.50 -7.09
C CYS A 37 -5.85 -0.91 -8.09
N ARG A 38 -6.36 -0.47 -9.23
CA ARG A 38 -5.53 -0.06 -10.36
C ARG A 38 -4.99 1.36 -10.27
N GLY A 39 -5.64 2.21 -9.49
CA GLY A 39 -5.19 3.59 -9.31
C GLY A 39 -4.20 3.69 -8.18
N PHE A 40 -2.92 3.80 -8.51
CA PHE A 40 -1.90 3.97 -7.49
C PHE A 40 -0.76 4.84 -8.01
N THR A 41 -0.01 5.40 -7.07
CA THR A 41 1.19 6.18 -7.35
C THR A 41 2.34 5.52 -6.62
N SER A 42 3.42 5.22 -7.35
CA SER A 42 4.61 4.62 -6.76
C SER A 42 5.73 5.64 -6.66
N PHE A 43 6.46 5.57 -5.57
CA PHE A 43 7.64 6.38 -5.31
C PHE A 43 8.83 5.42 -5.38
N GLY A 44 9.73 5.64 -6.35
CA GLY A 44 10.76 4.67 -6.69
C GLY A 44 11.73 4.37 -5.57
N GLU A 45 12.44 5.40 -5.13
CA GLU A 45 13.41 5.26 -4.05
C GLU A 45 13.06 6.20 -2.91
N VAL A 46 12.92 5.65 -1.71
CA VAL A 46 12.65 6.43 -0.51
C VAL A 46 13.56 5.93 0.59
N GLN A 47 13.83 6.78 1.56
CA GLN A 47 14.60 6.42 2.72
C GLN A 47 13.67 6.22 3.91
N GLY A 48 13.98 5.24 4.74
CA GLY A 48 13.15 5.01 5.90
C GLY A 48 13.61 3.78 6.69
N ARG A 49 12.83 3.49 7.72
CA ARG A 49 13.04 2.30 8.53
C ARG A 49 11.68 1.62 8.69
N GLY A 50 11.61 0.35 8.32
CA GLY A 50 10.37 -0.41 8.36
C GLY A 50 9.84 -0.69 9.77
N SER A 51 10.70 -0.61 10.78
CA SER A 51 10.34 -0.79 12.18
C SER A 51 11.38 -0.12 13.06
N LYS A 52 11.10 -0.04 14.36
CA LYS A 52 12.05 0.56 15.31
C LYS A 52 13.40 -0.16 15.32
N THR A 53 13.39 -1.46 15.11
CA THR A 53 14.59 -2.29 15.17
C THR A 53 15.03 -2.79 13.81
N GLY A 54 14.33 -2.41 12.76
CA GLY A 54 14.68 -2.82 11.40
C GLY A 54 15.87 -2.08 10.86
N ASP A 55 16.49 -2.63 9.83
CA ASP A 55 17.58 -1.99 9.15
C ASP A 55 17.11 -0.74 8.43
N PRO A 56 17.87 0.35 8.47
CA PRO A 56 17.52 1.54 7.69
C PRO A 56 17.72 1.28 6.20
N HIS A 57 16.80 1.87 5.39
CA HIS A 57 16.84 1.75 3.94
C HIS A 57 17.28 3.09 3.34
N TYR A 58 18.57 3.37 3.41
CA TYR A 58 19.11 4.66 2.98
C TYR A 58 19.70 4.63 1.57
N GLY A 59 19.70 3.46 0.94
CA GLY A 59 20.24 3.36 -0.41
C GLY A 59 21.73 3.56 -0.51
N SER A 60 22.48 3.37 0.56
CA SER A 60 23.94 3.49 0.56
C SER A 60 24.59 2.13 0.28
N HIS A 61 25.88 2.15 0.02
CA HIS A 61 26.62 0.91 -0.22
C HIS A 61 26.63 -0.02 0.98
N ALA A 62 26.56 0.52 2.18
CA ALA A 62 26.50 -0.27 3.40
C ALA A 62 25.17 -1.01 3.57
N TRP A 63 24.14 -0.54 2.87
CA TRP A 63 22.80 -1.07 2.97
C TRP A 63 22.27 -1.26 1.54
N PRO A 64 22.45 -2.44 0.95
CA PRO A 64 22.04 -2.68 -0.44
C PRO A 64 20.55 -2.62 -0.68
N SER A 65 19.75 -2.72 0.36
CA SER A 65 18.30 -2.63 0.24
C SER A 65 17.86 -1.19 0.00
N ILE A 66 16.98 -1.01 -0.96
CA ILE A 66 16.40 0.29 -1.29
C ILE A 66 14.90 0.21 -1.01
N ALA A 67 14.38 1.19 -0.28
CA ALA A 67 12.96 1.25 0.00
C ALA A 67 12.19 1.87 -1.15
N SER A 68 10.96 1.44 -1.29
CA SER A 68 9.98 2.02 -2.22
C SER A 68 8.69 2.27 -1.45
N ALA A 69 7.82 3.06 -2.03
CA ALA A 69 6.51 3.30 -1.45
C ALA A 69 5.47 3.37 -2.55
N THR A 70 4.26 2.97 -2.23
CA THR A 70 3.13 3.06 -3.14
C THR A 70 1.92 3.55 -2.37
N LEU A 71 1.23 4.52 -2.95
CA LEU A 71 0.00 5.07 -2.39
C LEU A 71 -1.15 4.70 -3.31
N THR A 72 -2.19 4.12 -2.76
CA THR A 72 -3.38 3.77 -3.52
C THR A 72 -4.63 4.21 -2.78
N MET A 73 -5.68 4.52 -3.53
CA MET A 73 -6.98 4.85 -2.98
C MET A 73 -7.93 3.73 -3.38
N VAL A 74 -8.57 3.13 -2.40
CA VAL A 74 -9.43 1.97 -2.64
C VAL A 74 -10.78 2.17 -1.95
N GLU A 75 -11.78 1.48 -2.43
CA GLU A 75 -13.04 1.41 -1.72
C GLU A 75 -12.83 0.68 -0.40
N ASP A 76 -13.56 1.08 0.63
CA ASP A 76 -13.34 0.56 1.98
C ASP A 76 -13.52 -0.96 2.07
N ASP A 77 -14.38 -1.54 1.23
CA ASP A 77 -14.59 -2.98 1.22
C ASP A 77 -13.41 -3.78 0.66
N ARG A 78 -12.42 -3.10 0.07
CA ARG A 78 -11.20 -3.74 -0.45
C ARG A 78 -10.06 -3.74 0.55
N VAL A 79 -10.14 -2.92 1.58
CA VAL A 79 -9.02 -2.69 2.50
C VAL A 79 -8.56 -3.99 3.15
N ASP A 80 -9.49 -4.76 3.69
CA ASP A 80 -9.11 -5.99 4.41
C ASP A 80 -8.39 -6.98 3.51
N SER A 81 -8.86 -7.14 2.28
CA SER A 81 -8.22 -8.04 1.31
C SER A 81 -6.82 -7.58 0.95
N VAL A 82 -6.64 -6.28 0.75
CA VAL A 82 -5.32 -5.72 0.44
C VAL A 82 -4.37 -5.95 1.61
N LEU A 83 -4.81 -5.61 2.82
CA LEU A 83 -3.95 -5.78 4.00
C LEU A 83 -3.60 -7.24 4.24
N ALA A 84 -4.54 -8.16 4.03
CA ALA A 84 -4.27 -9.58 4.20
C ALA A 84 -3.16 -10.06 3.26
N ARG A 85 -3.23 -9.66 2.00
CA ARG A 85 -2.21 -10.06 1.04
C ARG A 85 -0.86 -9.41 1.34
N LEU A 86 -0.87 -8.16 1.78
CA LEU A 86 0.36 -7.48 2.17
C LEU A 86 1.01 -8.16 3.39
N ARG A 87 0.20 -8.61 4.34
CA ARG A 87 0.72 -9.37 5.49
C ARG A 87 1.37 -10.67 5.06
N GLU A 88 0.75 -11.39 4.14
CA GLU A 88 1.35 -12.61 3.60
C GLU A 88 2.71 -12.33 2.97
N LEU A 89 2.79 -11.24 2.22
CA LEU A 89 4.04 -10.84 1.59
C LEU A 89 5.10 -10.49 2.63
N ASP A 90 4.72 -9.72 3.64
CA ASP A 90 5.64 -9.35 4.73
C ASP A 90 6.15 -10.59 5.47
N GLU A 91 5.25 -11.51 5.77
CA GLU A 91 5.60 -12.74 6.48
C GLU A 91 6.52 -13.65 5.68
N SER A 92 6.47 -13.55 4.35
CA SER A 92 7.36 -14.34 3.50
C SER A 92 8.82 -13.93 3.63
N LYS A 93 9.09 -12.65 3.92
CA LYS A 93 10.44 -12.11 4.10
C LYS A 93 10.40 -10.98 5.11
N PRO A 94 10.22 -11.29 6.38
CA PRO A 94 9.95 -10.25 7.38
C PRO A 94 11.10 -9.26 7.57
N LEU A 95 12.32 -9.62 7.25
CA LEU A 95 13.45 -8.71 7.41
C LEU A 95 13.47 -7.59 6.39
N LEU A 96 12.69 -7.70 5.32
CA LEU A 96 12.62 -6.64 4.32
C LEU A 96 11.75 -5.47 4.75
N GLY A 97 10.89 -5.65 5.76
CA GLY A 97 10.25 -4.52 6.41
C GLY A 97 9.10 -3.85 5.66
N LEU A 98 8.06 -4.59 5.32
CA LEU A 98 6.87 -4.02 4.71
C LEU A 98 5.94 -3.45 5.78
N ARG A 99 5.43 -2.25 5.54
CA ARG A 99 4.44 -1.59 6.39
C ARG A 99 3.35 -0.99 5.52
N ALA A 100 2.13 -0.98 6.03
CA ALA A 100 1.00 -0.36 5.35
C ALA A 100 0.13 0.37 6.37
N PHE A 101 -0.33 1.55 5.98
CA PHE A 101 -1.17 2.39 6.82
C PHE A 101 -2.40 2.80 6.03
N VAL A 102 -3.53 2.84 6.70
CA VAL A 102 -4.81 3.16 6.09
C VAL A 102 -5.41 4.36 6.79
N TRP A 103 -5.95 5.30 6.03
CA TRP A 103 -6.70 6.41 6.60
C TRP A 103 -7.86 6.81 5.69
N ASN A 104 -8.76 7.58 6.28
CA ASN A 104 -9.95 8.05 5.57
C ASN A 104 -9.61 9.17 4.59
N ILE A 105 -10.29 9.15 3.46
CA ILE A 105 -10.24 10.24 2.50
C ILE A 105 -11.47 11.09 2.72
N GLU A 106 -11.27 12.34 3.08
CA GLU A 106 -12.38 13.25 3.35
C GLU A 106 -13.01 13.81 2.08
N ALA A 107 -12.21 14.02 1.05
CA ALA A 107 -12.69 14.61 -0.19
C ALA A 107 -11.77 14.22 -1.33
N SER A 108 -12.31 14.23 -2.54
CA SER A 108 -11.55 13.96 -3.75
C SER A 108 -12.18 14.70 -4.94
N ILE A 109 -11.43 14.78 -6.01
CA ILE A 109 -11.94 15.35 -7.26
C ILE A 109 -11.98 14.27 -8.33
#